data_288678229d2a8b957149837c38dea31b
#
_entry.id   288678229d2a8b957149837c38dea31b
#
_cell.length_a   1.000
_cell.length_b   1.000
_cell.length_c   1.000
_cell.angle_alpha   90.00
_cell.angle_beta   90.00
_cell.angle_gamma   90.00
#
_symmetry.space_group_name_H-M   'P 1'
#
loop_
_entity.id
_entity.type
_entity.pdbx_description
1 polymer ?
#
loop_
_entity_poly.entity_id
_entity_poly.type
_entity_poly.pdbx_seq_one_letter_code
_entity_poly.pdbx_strand_id
1 'polypeptide(L)'
;IVPVEDEDISKELEKQYKKQGIEIMTNASVESVDTSGAGVKALIKKSDGTTMTIEADVLLSAAGVVANIENIGLEQNGIKVDKGRVVVDKFGQTAVPGIYAIGDCSPGQALAHVAAKEGINAAEHIAYMEKKHAHMPEGIDYNNVPGCTYCIPEISSVGYTEKAAKEAGYEIKVGKFPFVASGKASAAGATEGFVKVIFDAKYGEFLGCHMIGMNVTEMIAEAVVARKLETTAHEILNAIHPHPTMSEGLKEATAAAYGEAIDI
;
A
#
# COMPACT_ATOMS: atom_id res chain seq x y z
N ILE A 1 3.32 -2.05 13.67
CA ILE A 1 2.83 -2.99 12.66
C ILE A 1 2.61 -2.26 11.34
N VAL A 2 2.40 -2.98 10.23
CA VAL A 2 2.30 -2.42 8.86
C VAL A 2 3.34 -1.32 8.57
N PRO A 3 4.64 -1.64 8.55
CA PRO A 3 5.74 -0.67 8.61
C PRO A 3 5.88 0.21 7.36
N VAL A 4 5.20 -0.13 6.27
CA VAL A 4 5.21 0.64 5.00
C VAL A 4 4.13 1.72 4.95
N GLU A 5 3.15 1.63 5.86
CA GLU A 5 2.04 2.57 5.93
C GLU A 5 2.41 3.87 6.67
N ASP A 6 1.57 4.90 6.52
CA ASP A 6 1.69 6.11 7.33
C ASP A 6 1.60 5.78 8.82
N GLU A 7 2.34 6.52 9.64
CA GLU A 7 2.47 6.24 11.07
C GLU A 7 1.13 6.28 11.81
N ASP A 8 0.21 7.16 11.40
CA ASP A 8 -1.12 7.25 11.99
C ASP A 8 -1.96 6.01 11.69
N ILE A 9 -1.81 5.43 10.49
CA ILE A 9 -2.45 4.17 10.10
C ILE A 9 -1.95 3.03 10.99
N SER A 10 -0.62 2.92 11.15
CA SER A 10 -0.01 1.90 12.00
C SER A 10 -0.50 1.98 13.45
N LYS A 11 -0.57 3.19 14.00
CA LYS A 11 -1.07 3.44 15.37
C LYS A 11 -2.54 3.07 15.53
N GLU A 12 -3.38 3.44 14.55
CA GLU A 12 -4.81 3.13 14.62
C GLU A 12 -5.07 1.62 14.49
N LEU A 13 -4.38 0.92 13.55
CA LEU A 13 -4.52 -0.53 13.44
C LEU A 13 -4.10 -1.23 14.74
N GLU A 14 -2.97 -0.84 15.33
CA GLU A 14 -2.52 -1.39 16.60
C GLU A 14 -3.54 -1.19 17.72
N LYS A 15 -4.15 0.00 17.79
CA LYS A 15 -5.21 0.31 18.75
C LYS A 15 -6.45 -0.58 18.54
N GLN A 16 -6.88 -0.77 17.29
CA GLN A 16 -8.04 -1.61 16.97
C GLN A 16 -7.78 -3.08 17.29
N TYR A 17 -6.60 -3.60 16.97
CA TYR A 17 -6.24 -4.98 17.29
C TYR A 17 -6.14 -5.23 18.81
N LYS A 18 -5.60 -4.29 19.58
CA LYS A 18 -5.60 -4.36 21.05
C LYS A 18 -7.01 -4.40 21.62
N LYS A 19 -7.95 -3.62 21.06
CA LYS A 19 -9.38 -3.69 21.45
C LYS A 19 -10.01 -5.05 21.17
N GLN A 20 -9.55 -5.72 20.11
CA GLN A 20 -9.99 -7.07 19.74
C GLN A 20 -9.31 -8.17 20.57
N GLY A 21 -8.42 -7.83 21.49
CA GLY A 21 -7.70 -8.78 22.33
C GLY A 21 -6.49 -9.42 21.66
N ILE A 22 -6.03 -8.89 20.53
CA ILE A 22 -4.83 -9.37 19.83
C ILE A 22 -3.59 -8.80 20.53
N GLU A 23 -2.71 -9.68 21.02
CA GLU A 23 -1.40 -9.30 21.55
C GLU A 23 -0.42 -9.03 20.40
N ILE A 24 0.26 -7.88 20.47
CA ILE A 24 1.18 -7.44 19.43
C ILE A 24 2.57 -7.26 20.02
N MET A 25 3.56 -7.91 19.43
CA MET A 25 4.98 -7.73 19.76
C MET A 25 5.75 -7.26 18.54
N THR A 26 6.12 -5.99 18.54
CA THR A 26 6.99 -5.42 17.52
C THR A 26 8.46 -5.59 17.88
N ASN A 27 9.37 -5.57 16.88
CA ASN A 27 10.80 -5.77 17.07
C ASN A 27 11.13 -7.07 17.82
N ALA A 28 10.36 -8.12 17.58
CA ALA A 28 10.55 -9.45 18.12
C ALA A 28 10.81 -10.46 17.00
N SER A 29 11.57 -11.50 17.27
CA SER A 29 11.86 -12.56 16.31
C SER A 29 11.51 -13.93 16.88
N VAL A 30 11.11 -14.85 16.00
CA VAL A 30 10.93 -16.26 16.34
C VAL A 30 12.27 -16.97 16.20
N GLU A 31 12.84 -17.44 17.31
CA GLU A 31 14.15 -18.14 17.34
C GLU A 31 13.99 -19.62 16.98
N SER A 32 12.95 -20.26 17.48
CA SER A 32 12.65 -21.67 17.21
C SER A 32 11.18 -21.98 17.38
N VAL A 33 10.75 -23.05 16.73
CA VAL A 33 9.40 -23.59 16.81
C VAL A 33 9.46 -25.08 17.10
N ASP A 34 8.79 -25.54 18.16
CA ASP A 34 8.62 -26.94 18.51
C ASP A 34 7.18 -27.39 18.22
N THR A 35 7.04 -28.40 17.37
CA THR A 35 5.76 -29.00 16.96
C THR A 35 5.65 -30.46 17.41
N SER A 36 6.46 -30.93 18.33
CA SER A 36 6.49 -32.31 18.80
C SER A 36 5.30 -32.70 19.71
N GLY A 37 4.57 -31.69 20.23
CA GLY A 37 3.42 -31.87 21.11
C GLY A 37 2.08 -31.76 20.37
N ALA A 38 0.99 -31.60 21.13
CA ALA A 38 -0.37 -31.44 20.63
C ALA A 38 -0.64 -30.05 20.00
N GLY A 39 0.26 -29.09 20.19
CA GLY A 39 0.20 -27.73 19.66
C GLY A 39 1.60 -27.26 19.25
N VAL A 40 1.78 -25.95 19.21
CA VAL A 40 3.03 -25.32 18.79
C VAL A 40 3.59 -24.51 19.95
N LYS A 41 4.90 -24.63 20.21
CA LYS A 41 5.64 -23.79 21.14
C LYS A 41 6.67 -22.96 20.37
N ALA A 42 6.51 -21.64 20.39
CA ALA A 42 7.42 -20.71 19.73
C ALA A 42 8.28 -20.00 20.77
N LEU A 43 9.61 -20.06 20.63
CA LEU A 43 10.55 -19.27 21.41
C LEU A 43 10.72 -17.90 20.74
N ILE A 44 10.31 -16.85 21.43
CA ILE A 44 10.33 -15.48 20.94
C ILE A 44 11.47 -14.73 21.63
N LYS A 45 12.29 -14.05 20.85
CA LYS A 45 13.29 -13.09 21.33
C LYS A 45 12.75 -11.67 21.16
N LYS A 46 12.72 -10.93 22.25
CA LYS A 46 12.28 -9.52 22.27
C LYS A 46 13.42 -8.56 21.94
N SER A 47 13.09 -7.31 21.67
CA SER A 47 14.06 -6.25 21.37
C SER A 47 15.05 -5.96 22.49
N ASP A 48 14.69 -6.23 23.75
CA ASP A 48 15.56 -6.10 24.93
C ASP A 48 16.51 -7.31 25.13
N GLY A 49 16.48 -8.30 24.22
CA GLY A 49 17.26 -9.52 24.26
C GLY A 49 16.69 -10.62 25.15
N THR A 50 15.62 -10.38 25.89
CA THR A 50 14.95 -11.42 26.67
C THR A 50 14.18 -12.38 25.77
N THR A 51 13.98 -13.60 26.25
CA THR A 51 13.22 -14.61 25.53
C THR A 51 11.96 -15.00 26.31
N MET A 52 10.93 -15.40 25.58
CA MET A 52 9.71 -15.96 26.14
C MET A 52 9.19 -17.08 25.23
N THR A 53 8.48 -18.04 25.81
CA THR A 53 7.80 -19.10 25.04
C THR A 53 6.31 -18.76 24.94
N ILE A 54 5.76 -18.86 23.72
CA ILE A 54 4.32 -18.78 23.46
C ILE A 54 3.86 -20.18 23.05
N GLU A 55 2.76 -20.64 23.65
CA GLU A 55 2.09 -21.87 23.26
C GLU A 55 0.78 -21.53 22.53
N ALA A 56 0.51 -22.21 21.43
CA ALA A 56 -0.69 -22.03 20.62
C ALA A 56 -1.11 -23.37 19.97
N ASP A 57 -2.36 -23.43 19.53
CA ASP A 57 -2.84 -24.58 18.75
C ASP A 57 -2.26 -24.59 17.34
N VAL A 58 -2.10 -23.41 16.74
CA VAL A 58 -1.61 -23.22 15.36
C VAL A 58 -0.66 -22.02 15.28
N LEU A 59 0.39 -22.14 14.47
CA LEU A 59 1.28 -21.04 14.09
C LEU A 59 1.19 -20.81 12.60
N LEU A 60 0.88 -19.57 12.21
CA LEU A 60 0.92 -19.11 10.82
C LEU A 60 2.21 -18.31 10.58
N SER A 61 3.03 -18.77 9.63
CA SER A 61 4.18 -18.00 9.16
C SER A 61 3.75 -17.11 7.97
N ALA A 62 3.83 -15.80 8.16
CA ALA A 62 3.55 -14.79 7.15
C ALA A 62 4.70 -13.79 7.05
N ALA A 63 5.95 -14.28 7.14
CA ALA A 63 7.17 -13.48 7.28
C ALA A 63 7.67 -12.86 5.96
N GLY A 64 6.83 -12.80 4.92
CA GLY A 64 7.15 -12.23 3.62
C GLY A 64 7.07 -13.25 2.47
N VAL A 65 7.38 -12.78 1.27
CA VAL A 65 7.37 -13.58 0.04
C VAL A 65 8.71 -13.46 -0.67
N VAL A 66 9.08 -14.51 -1.39
CA VAL A 66 10.24 -14.53 -2.29
C VAL A 66 9.78 -14.90 -3.69
N ALA A 67 10.47 -14.40 -4.70
CA ALA A 67 10.16 -14.79 -6.07
C ALA A 67 10.52 -16.26 -6.30
N ASN A 68 9.63 -17.04 -6.89
CA ASN A 68 9.85 -18.45 -7.19
C ASN A 68 10.47 -18.56 -8.59
N ILE A 69 11.79 -18.38 -8.66
CA ILE A 69 12.54 -18.31 -9.93
C ILE A 69 13.67 -19.34 -10.02
N GLU A 70 13.77 -20.28 -9.07
CA GLU A 70 14.80 -21.29 -9.07
C GLU A 70 14.53 -22.34 -10.16
N ASN A 71 15.60 -22.79 -10.82
CA ASN A 71 15.61 -23.91 -11.77
C ASN A 71 14.73 -23.73 -13.03
N ILE A 72 14.39 -22.49 -13.39
CA ILE A 72 13.63 -22.20 -14.62
C ILE A 72 14.53 -21.78 -15.81
N GLY A 73 15.85 -21.96 -15.67
CA GLY A 73 16.80 -21.75 -16.76
C GLY A 73 17.21 -20.30 -17.02
N LEU A 74 17.05 -19.39 -16.05
CA LEU A 74 17.37 -17.97 -16.24
C LEU A 74 18.86 -17.76 -16.56
N GLU A 75 19.75 -18.28 -15.74
CA GLU A 75 21.21 -18.12 -15.89
C GLU A 75 21.72 -18.74 -17.19
N GLN A 76 21.20 -19.93 -17.56
CA GLN A 76 21.57 -20.65 -18.78
C GLN A 76 21.22 -19.85 -20.05
N ASN A 77 20.20 -18.99 -19.94
CA ASN A 77 19.76 -18.09 -21.03
C ASN A 77 20.33 -16.67 -20.90
N GLY A 78 21.30 -16.44 -20.01
CA GLY A 78 21.95 -15.15 -19.83
C GLY A 78 21.08 -14.08 -19.14
N ILE A 79 20.00 -14.50 -18.50
CA ILE A 79 19.09 -13.59 -17.77
C ILE A 79 19.67 -13.32 -16.40
N LYS A 80 19.89 -12.06 -16.09
CA LYS A 80 20.47 -11.63 -14.80
C LYS A 80 19.42 -11.65 -13.70
N VAL A 81 19.84 -12.15 -12.54
CA VAL A 81 19.08 -12.08 -11.29
C VAL A 81 19.86 -11.22 -10.27
N ASP A 82 19.20 -10.29 -9.61
CA ASP A 82 19.73 -9.51 -8.51
C ASP A 82 18.75 -9.54 -7.35
N LYS A 83 19.27 -9.79 -6.13
CA LYS A 83 18.50 -9.89 -4.88
C LYS A 83 17.25 -10.77 -4.99
N GLY A 84 17.38 -11.90 -5.72
CA GLY A 84 16.29 -12.85 -5.91
C GLY A 84 15.22 -12.42 -6.89
N ARG A 85 15.47 -11.42 -7.74
CA ARG A 85 14.54 -10.95 -8.77
C ARG A 85 15.23 -10.82 -10.12
N VAL A 86 14.48 -11.01 -11.19
CA VAL A 86 14.97 -10.84 -12.57
C VAL A 86 15.22 -9.35 -12.83
N VAL A 87 16.41 -9.03 -13.34
CA VAL A 87 16.75 -7.64 -13.68
C VAL A 87 16.08 -7.24 -15.00
N VAL A 88 15.28 -6.19 -14.95
CA VAL A 88 14.54 -5.66 -16.10
C VAL A 88 14.65 -4.13 -16.18
N ASP A 89 14.32 -3.58 -17.34
CA ASP A 89 14.12 -2.15 -17.54
C ASP A 89 12.69 -1.70 -17.11
N LYS A 90 12.36 -0.43 -17.33
CA LYS A 90 11.05 0.15 -17.01
C LYS A 90 9.86 -0.44 -17.77
N PHE A 91 10.10 -1.28 -18.77
CA PHE A 91 9.08 -1.96 -19.56
C PHE A 91 9.04 -3.47 -19.29
N GLY A 92 9.81 -3.95 -18.32
CA GLY A 92 9.93 -5.37 -18.01
C GLY A 92 10.88 -6.15 -18.93
N GLN A 93 11.61 -5.48 -19.85
CA GLN A 93 12.55 -6.15 -20.76
C GLN A 93 13.85 -6.51 -20.02
N THR A 94 14.30 -7.75 -20.18
CA THR A 94 15.61 -8.22 -19.68
C THR A 94 16.75 -7.74 -20.60
N ALA A 95 17.99 -7.99 -20.20
CA ALA A 95 19.14 -7.76 -21.08
C ALA A 95 19.19 -8.71 -22.29
N VAL A 96 18.39 -9.77 -22.31
CA VAL A 96 18.28 -10.71 -23.41
C VAL A 96 17.15 -10.28 -24.34
N PRO A 97 17.43 -9.96 -25.62
CA PRO A 97 16.41 -9.49 -26.54
C PRO A 97 15.21 -10.44 -26.66
N GLY A 98 14.00 -9.89 -26.62
CA GLY A 98 12.76 -10.64 -26.75
C GLY A 98 12.30 -11.35 -25.47
N ILE A 99 13.03 -11.23 -24.34
CA ILE A 99 12.63 -11.80 -23.07
C ILE A 99 12.24 -10.70 -22.10
N TYR A 100 11.05 -10.84 -21.49
CA TYR A 100 10.47 -9.93 -20.53
C TYR A 100 10.16 -10.68 -19.23
N ALA A 101 10.21 -9.98 -18.09
CA ALA A 101 9.77 -10.49 -16.80
C ALA A 101 8.91 -9.41 -16.12
N ILE A 102 7.78 -9.83 -15.55
CA ILE A 102 6.79 -8.96 -14.90
C ILE A 102 6.30 -9.60 -13.61
N GLY A 103 5.68 -8.81 -12.75
CA GLY A 103 5.08 -9.27 -11.49
C GLY A 103 6.11 -9.65 -10.45
N ASP A 104 5.77 -10.58 -9.59
CA ASP A 104 6.53 -10.91 -8.37
C ASP A 104 7.97 -11.36 -8.62
N CYS A 105 8.29 -11.82 -9.84
CA CYS A 105 9.64 -12.20 -10.21
C CYS A 105 10.53 -11.02 -10.66
N SER A 106 9.95 -9.84 -10.89
CA SER A 106 10.65 -8.60 -11.26
C SER A 106 10.74 -7.61 -10.08
N PRO A 107 11.59 -6.57 -10.16
CA PRO A 107 11.61 -5.50 -9.17
C PRO A 107 10.28 -4.74 -9.12
N GLY A 108 9.93 -4.22 -7.95
CA GLY A 108 8.69 -3.46 -7.74
C GLY A 108 7.84 -4.05 -6.63
N GLN A 109 6.59 -3.62 -6.58
CA GLN A 109 5.62 -4.10 -5.60
C GLN A 109 5.01 -5.41 -6.08
N ALA A 110 5.07 -6.45 -5.25
CA ALA A 110 4.50 -7.77 -5.54
C ALA A 110 2.97 -7.75 -5.34
N LEU A 111 2.27 -7.14 -6.31
CA LEU A 111 0.82 -6.93 -6.30
C LEU A 111 0.23 -7.32 -7.66
N ALA A 112 -0.91 -8.00 -7.65
CA ALA A 112 -1.55 -8.51 -8.86
C ALA A 112 -1.90 -7.40 -9.88
N HIS A 113 -2.40 -6.26 -9.41
CA HIS A 113 -2.72 -5.10 -10.27
C HIS A 113 -1.46 -4.42 -10.84
N VAL A 114 -0.32 -4.48 -10.14
CA VAL A 114 0.98 -4.03 -10.67
C VAL A 114 1.44 -4.97 -11.77
N ALA A 115 1.43 -6.28 -11.53
CA ALA A 115 1.79 -7.28 -12.54
C ALA A 115 0.93 -7.18 -13.81
N ALA A 116 -0.38 -6.93 -13.66
CA ALA A 116 -1.29 -6.71 -14.79
C ALA A 116 -0.89 -5.47 -15.61
N LYS A 117 -0.58 -4.35 -14.96
CA LYS A 117 -0.14 -3.12 -15.66
C LYS A 117 1.25 -3.30 -16.30
N GLU A 118 2.17 -3.97 -15.62
CA GLU A 118 3.49 -4.32 -16.18
C GLU A 118 3.33 -5.17 -17.45
N GLY A 119 2.43 -6.16 -17.43
CA GLY A 119 2.12 -7.00 -18.59
C GLY A 119 1.57 -6.22 -19.78
N ILE A 120 0.66 -5.26 -19.54
CA ILE A 120 0.15 -4.35 -20.57
C ILE A 120 1.31 -3.52 -21.14
N ASN A 121 2.12 -2.91 -20.28
CA ASN A 121 3.26 -2.09 -20.72
C ASN A 121 4.29 -2.90 -21.53
N ALA A 122 4.57 -4.14 -21.12
CA ALA A 122 5.46 -5.03 -21.86
C ALA A 122 4.90 -5.36 -23.25
N ALA A 123 3.60 -5.69 -23.36
CA ALA A 123 2.96 -5.97 -24.63
C ALA A 123 2.93 -4.74 -25.55
N GLU A 124 2.62 -3.56 -25.04
CA GLU A 124 2.66 -2.31 -25.80
C GLU A 124 4.07 -1.95 -26.23
N HIS A 125 5.08 -2.19 -25.38
CA HIS A 125 6.48 -2.00 -25.74
C HIS A 125 6.92 -2.92 -26.86
N ILE A 126 6.57 -4.20 -26.81
CA ILE A 126 6.82 -5.16 -27.91
C ILE A 126 6.17 -4.68 -29.22
N ALA A 127 4.90 -4.27 -29.16
CA ALA A 127 4.18 -3.77 -30.32
C ALA A 127 4.82 -2.49 -30.91
N TYR A 128 5.32 -1.59 -30.06
CA TYR A 128 6.06 -0.41 -30.49
C TYR A 128 7.39 -0.78 -31.16
N MET A 129 8.17 -1.65 -30.55
CA MET A 129 9.45 -2.12 -31.13
C MET A 129 9.27 -2.81 -32.50
N GLU A 130 8.16 -3.50 -32.66
CA GLU A 130 7.76 -4.14 -33.92
C GLU A 130 7.09 -3.17 -34.92
N LYS A 131 7.02 -1.87 -34.62
CA LYS A 131 6.37 -0.83 -35.45
C LYS A 131 4.87 -1.10 -35.73
N LYS A 132 4.21 -1.82 -34.82
CA LYS A 132 2.76 -2.11 -34.85
C LYS A 132 1.96 -1.15 -33.95
N HIS A 133 2.63 -0.34 -33.14
CA HIS A 133 2.05 0.69 -32.29
C HIS A 133 2.78 2.02 -32.51
N ALA A 134 2.04 3.15 -32.54
CA ALA A 134 2.61 4.45 -32.89
C ALA A 134 3.37 5.11 -31.73
N HIS A 135 3.02 4.78 -30.50
CA HIS A 135 3.56 5.43 -29.31
C HIS A 135 4.23 4.41 -28.39
N MET A 136 5.37 4.81 -27.81
CA MET A 136 6.00 4.07 -26.73
C MET A 136 5.14 4.17 -25.47
N PRO A 137 4.90 3.07 -24.74
CA PRO A 137 4.14 3.12 -23.51
C PRO A 137 4.86 3.98 -22.45
N GLU A 138 4.08 4.56 -21.56
CA GLU A 138 4.63 5.17 -20.35
C GLU A 138 5.09 4.06 -19.39
N GLY A 139 6.18 4.32 -18.64
CA GLY A 139 6.56 3.48 -17.50
C GLY A 139 5.52 3.59 -16.36
N ILE A 140 5.56 2.64 -15.44
CA ILE A 140 4.73 2.73 -14.24
C ILE A 140 5.30 3.77 -13.28
N ASP A 141 4.46 4.69 -12.81
CA ASP A 141 4.75 5.48 -11.62
C ASP A 141 4.43 4.64 -10.38
N TYR A 142 5.46 4.03 -9.81
CA TYR A 142 5.31 3.20 -8.61
C TYR A 142 4.91 4.01 -7.37
N ASN A 143 5.05 5.34 -7.37
CA ASN A 143 4.54 6.18 -6.29
C ASN A 143 3.02 6.43 -6.41
N ASN A 144 2.41 6.07 -7.53
CA ASN A 144 0.96 6.14 -7.73
C ASN A 144 0.28 4.76 -7.78
N VAL A 145 0.94 3.74 -7.25
CA VAL A 145 0.35 2.40 -7.08
C VAL A 145 -0.36 2.33 -5.74
N PRO A 146 -1.65 1.95 -5.70
CA PRO A 146 -2.36 1.79 -4.44
C PRO A 146 -1.92 0.51 -3.72
N GLY A 147 -1.71 0.61 -2.42
CA GLY A 147 -1.59 -0.52 -1.50
C GLY A 147 -2.93 -0.78 -0.80
N CYS A 148 -3.32 -2.05 -0.67
CA CYS A 148 -4.50 -2.46 0.08
C CYS A 148 -4.14 -3.60 1.03
N THR A 149 -4.54 -3.48 2.30
CA THR A 149 -4.43 -4.54 3.30
C THR A 149 -5.83 -4.93 3.76
N TYR A 150 -6.22 -6.16 3.43
CA TYR A 150 -7.56 -6.71 3.66
C TYR A 150 -7.70 -7.28 5.09
N CYS A 151 -7.40 -6.45 6.07
CA CYS A 151 -7.62 -6.71 7.50
C CYS A 151 -8.93 -6.05 7.97
N ILE A 152 -9.25 -6.12 9.27
CA ILE A 152 -10.42 -5.48 9.87
C ILE A 152 -9.95 -4.61 11.05
N PRO A 153 -10.06 -3.27 10.92
CA PRO A 153 -10.52 -2.49 9.75
C PRO A 153 -9.54 -2.58 8.56
N GLU A 154 -10.06 -2.42 7.33
CA GLU A 154 -9.24 -2.39 6.11
C GLU A 154 -8.27 -1.21 6.10
N ILE A 155 -7.18 -1.35 5.34
CA ILE A 155 -6.24 -0.24 5.08
C ILE A 155 -6.08 -0.07 3.58
N SER A 156 -5.97 1.18 3.15
CA SER A 156 -5.54 1.52 1.80
C SER A 156 -4.68 2.78 1.77
N SER A 157 -3.74 2.82 0.84
CA SER A 157 -2.83 3.94 0.72
C SER A 157 -2.36 4.15 -0.72
N VAL A 158 -2.02 5.38 -1.07
CA VAL A 158 -1.36 5.75 -2.31
C VAL A 158 -0.52 7.01 -2.11
N GLY A 159 0.65 7.07 -2.72
CA GLY A 159 1.53 8.22 -2.70
C GLY A 159 2.40 8.33 -1.44
N TYR A 160 2.83 9.55 -1.14
CA TYR A 160 3.72 9.82 -0.03
C TYR A 160 3.01 9.68 1.32
N THR A 161 3.67 9.03 2.28
CA THR A 161 3.35 9.20 3.70
C THR A 161 3.76 10.60 4.16
N GLU A 162 3.24 11.07 5.28
CA GLU A 162 3.64 12.37 5.83
C GLU A 162 5.16 12.48 6.04
N LYS A 163 5.77 11.41 6.54
CA LYS A 163 7.21 11.33 6.73
C LYS A 163 7.95 11.40 5.40
N ALA A 164 7.56 10.58 4.43
CA ALA A 164 8.22 10.52 3.12
C ALA A 164 8.10 11.84 2.34
N ALA A 165 6.96 12.54 2.43
CA ALA A 165 6.79 13.85 1.81
C ALA A 165 7.74 14.89 2.40
N LYS A 166 7.89 14.92 3.74
CA LYS A 166 8.84 15.81 4.42
C LYS A 166 10.29 15.48 4.06
N GLU A 167 10.65 14.18 4.02
CA GLU A 167 11.99 13.73 3.61
C GLU A 167 12.30 14.05 2.15
N ALA A 168 11.28 14.10 1.29
CA ALA A 168 11.40 14.54 -0.10
C ALA A 168 11.50 16.08 -0.25
N GLY A 169 11.39 16.83 0.85
CA GLY A 169 11.55 18.29 0.88
C GLY A 169 10.26 19.09 0.65
N TYR A 170 9.09 18.44 0.67
CA TYR A 170 7.82 19.14 0.56
C TYR A 170 7.46 19.87 1.87
N GLU A 171 6.98 21.10 1.75
CA GLU A 171 6.15 21.73 2.75
C GLU A 171 4.73 21.20 2.56
N ILE A 172 4.11 20.66 3.61
CA ILE A 172 2.86 19.92 3.45
C ILE A 172 1.71 20.51 4.25
N LYS A 173 0.50 20.32 3.71
CA LYS A 173 -0.77 20.43 4.44
C LYS A 173 -1.34 19.03 4.62
N VAL A 174 -1.76 18.74 5.84
CA VAL A 174 -2.32 17.43 6.20
C VAL A 174 -3.74 17.64 6.69
N GLY A 175 -4.67 16.87 6.13
CA GLY A 175 -6.04 16.80 6.61
C GLY A 175 -6.40 15.40 7.05
N LYS A 176 -7.29 15.31 8.04
CA LYS A 176 -7.75 14.04 8.60
C LYS A 176 -9.23 14.13 8.93
N PHE A 177 -10.00 13.16 8.47
CA PHE A 177 -11.41 13.02 8.77
C PHE A 177 -11.67 11.69 9.48
N PRO A 178 -12.10 11.67 10.75
CA PRO A 178 -12.41 10.45 11.47
C PRO A 178 -13.79 9.91 11.07
N PHE A 179 -13.92 8.61 10.84
CA PHE A 179 -15.20 8.01 10.44
C PHE A 179 -16.29 8.07 11.51
N VAL A 180 -15.95 8.36 12.77
CA VAL A 180 -16.94 8.63 13.82
C VAL A 180 -17.82 9.84 13.47
N ALA A 181 -17.33 10.76 12.65
CA ALA A 181 -18.10 11.93 12.17
C ALA A 181 -18.93 11.62 10.90
N SER A 182 -18.73 10.45 10.28
CA SER A 182 -19.46 10.05 9.08
C SER A 182 -20.84 9.48 9.40
N GLY A 183 -21.90 10.07 8.83
CA GLY A 183 -23.26 9.53 8.92
C GLY A 183 -23.39 8.12 8.33
N LYS A 184 -22.67 7.83 7.22
CA LYS A 184 -22.64 6.49 6.61
C LYS A 184 -21.96 5.46 7.50
N ALA A 185 -20.82 5.81 8.09
CA ALA A 185 -20.12 4.93 9.02
C ALA A 185 -20.97 4.63 10.26
N SER A 186 -21.65 5.65 10.81
CA SER A 186 -22.58 5.51 11.94
C SER A 186 -23.75 4.59 11.60
N ALA A 187 -24.36 4.76 10.43
CA ALA A 187 -25.47 3.91 9.97
C ALA A 187 -25.04 2.46 9.74
N ALA A 188 -23.79 2.22 9.36
CA ALA A 188 -23.21 0.89 9.16
C ALA A 188 -22.69 0.25 10.45
N GLY A 189 -22.57 1.01 11.56
CA GLY A 189 -21.94 0.55 12.79
C GLY A 189 -20.42 0.32 12.68
N ALA A 190 -19.74 1.03 11.77
CA ALA A 190 -18.32 0.87 11.45
C ALA A 190 -17.61 2.23 11.46
N THR A 191 -17.51 2.82 12.64
CA THR A 191 -16.99 4.18 12.87
C THR A 191 -15.49 4.23 13.15
N GLU A 192 -14.82 3.09 13.16
CA GLU A 192 -13.38 3.00 13.38
C GLU A 192 -12.61 3.54 12.18
N GLY A 193 -11.52 4.26 12.50
CA GLY A 193 -10.57 4.72 11.50
C GLY A 193 -10.84 6.13 10.98
N PHE A 194 -10.19 6.44 9.87
CA PHE A 194 -10.17 7.79 9.29
C PHE A 194 -9.66 7.78 7.85
N VAL A 195 -9.86 8.90 7.16
CA VAL A 195 -9.15 9.29 5.94
C VAL A 195 -8.10 10.34 6.31
N LYS A 196 -6.86 10.17 5.84
CA LYS A 196 -5.76 11.14 5.93
C LYS A 196 -5.29 11.50 4.53
N VAL A 197 -5.17 12.80 4.23
CA VAL A 197 -4.67 13.32 2.96
C VAL A 197 -3.49 14.24 3.18
N ILE A 198 -2.60 14.29 2.19
CA ILE A 198 -1.37 15.08 2.22
C ILE A 198 -1.31 15.89 0.92
N PHE A 199 -1.14 17.19 1.04
CA PHE A 199 -1.00 18.13 -0.09
C PHE A 199 0.31 18.89 0.02
N ASP A 200 0.91 19.22 -1.12
CA ASP A 200 1.96 20.23 -1.18
C ASP A 200 1.41 21.60 -0.77
N ALA A 201 2.05 22.25 0.18
CA ALA A 201 1.58 23.54 0.69
C ALA A 201 1.76 24.68 -0.32
N LYS A 202 2.70 24.52 -1.27
CA LYS A 202 3.07 25.57 -2.23
C LYS A 202 2.17 25.57 -3.46
N TYR A 203 1.95 24.39 -4.05
CA TYR A 203 1.22 24.26 -5.32
C TYR A 203 -0.14 23.59 -5.15
N GLY A 204 -0.43 23.02 -3.97
CA GLY A 204 -1.67 22.32 -3.68
C GLY A 204 -1.77 20.93 -4.30
N GLU A 205 -0.68 20.37 -4.83
CA GLU A 205 -0.64 19.02 -5.42
C GLU A 205 -1.04 17.96 -4.39
N PHE A 206 -1.86 17.00 -4.83
CA PHE A 206 -2.28 15.86 -4.01
C PHE A 206 -1.16 14.82 -3.91
N LEU A 207 -0.39 14.83 -2.82
CA LEU A 207 0.81 14.03 -2.62
C LEU A 207 0.52 12.62 -2.12
N GLY A 208 -0.50 12.43 -1.29
CA GLY A 208 -0.79 11.11 -0.72
C GLY A 208 -2.12 11.00 0.00
N CYS A 209 -2.63 9.78 0.05
CA CYS A 209 -3.86 9.42 0.74
C CYS A 209 -3.67 8.10 1.49
N HIS A 210 -4.08 8.08 2.75
CA HIS A 210 -3.96 6.95 3.66
C HIS A 210 -5.26 6.79 4.43
N MET A 211 -5.86 5.62 4.33
CA MET A 211 -7.16 5.34 4.90
C MET A 211 -7.13 4.07 5.75
N ILE A 212 -7.87 4.08 6.84
CA ILE A 212 -8.16 2.87 7.64
C ILE A 212 -9.63 2.90 8.03
N GLY A 213 -10.37 1.83 7.74
CA GLY A 213 -11.80 1.74 8.04
C GLY A 213 -12.55 0.82 7.10
N MET A 214 -13.88 0.89 7.14
CA MET A 214 -14.75 0.12 6.27
C MET A 214 -14.69 0.60 4.82
N ASN A 215 -14.56 -0.32 3.87
CA ASN A 215 -14.60 -0.07 2.42
C ASN A 215 -13.48 0.85 1.89
N VAL A 216 -12.43 1.12 2.65
CA VAL A 216 -11.35 2.02 2.20
C VAL A 216 -10.57 1.44 1.03
N THR A 217 -10.55 0.12 0.86
CA THR A 217 -9.93 -0.55 -0.27
C THR A 217 -10.65 -0.28 -1.60
N GLU A 218 -11.95 0.02 -1.56
CA GLU A 218 -12.72 0.49 -2.71
C GLU A 218 -12.57 2.01 -2.94
N MET A 219 -12.46 2.78 -1.85
CA MET A 219 -12.37 4.23 -1.91
C MET A 219 -11.05 4.74 -2.51
N ILE A 220 -9.96 4.01 -2.34
CA ILE A 220 -8.62 4.48 -2.73
C ILE A 220 -8.47 4.76 -4.23
N ALA A 221 -9.29 4.14 -5.07
CA ALA A 221 -9.27 4.35 -6.51
C ALA A 221 -9.52 5.80 -6.91
N GLU A 222 -10.35 6.53 -6.17
CA GLU A 222 -10.57 7.97 -6.37
C GLU A 222 -9.28 8.77 -6.17
N ALA A 223 -8.54 8.49 -5.09
CA ALA A 223 -7.27 9.13 -4.81
C ALA A 223 -6.19 8.80 -5.86
N VAL A 224 -6.15 7.56 -6.37
CA VAL A 224 -5.23 7.14 -7.44
C VAL A 224 -5.47 7.94 -8.72
N VAL A 225 -6.74 8.08 -9.12
CA VAL A 225 -7.11 8.84 -10.33
C VAL A 225 -6.83 10.33 -10.14
N ALA A 226 -7.19 10.90 -8.97
CA ALA A 226 -6.92 12.29 -8.65
C ALA A 226 -5.42 12.60 -8.72
N ARG A 227 -4.57 11.75 -8.14
CA ARG A 227 -3.11 11.91 -8.23
C ARG A 227 -2.57 11.77 -9.65
N LYS A 228 -3.08 10.79 -10.44
CA LYS A 228 -2.66 10.61 -11.85
C LYS A 228 -2.98 11.84 -12.71
N LEU A 229 -4.05 12.56 -12.37
CA LEU A 229 -4.46 13.79 -13.04
C LEU A 229 -3.81 15.05 -12.46
N GLU A 230 -2.85 14.91 -11.54
CA GLU A 230 -2.15 16.02 -10.86
C GLU A 230 -3.16 17.01 -10.22
N THR A 231 -4.23 16.42 -9.64
CA THR A 231 -5.34 17.19 -9.04
C THR A 231 -4.87 17.94 -7.80
N THR A 232 -5.41 19.13 -7.60
CA THR A 232 -5.22 19.90 -6.36
C THR A 232 -6.44 19.74 -5.43
N ALA A 233 -6.33 20.25 -4.21
CA ALA A 233 -7.42 20.25 -3.24
C ALA A 233 -8.68 20.96 -3.79
N HIS A 234 -8.48 21.99 -4.62
CA HIS A 234 -9.60 22.77 -5.19
C HIS A 234 -10.56 21.89 -6.01
N GLU A 235 -10.05 21.01 -6.86
CA GLU A 235 -10.87 20.13 -7.70
C GLU A 235 -11.61 19.10 -6.84
N ILE A 236 -10.95 18.54 -5.80
CA ILE A 236 -11.60 17.58 -4.89
C ILE A 236 -12.73 18.25 -4.10
N LEU A 237 -12.52 19.47 -3.58
CA LEU A 237 -13.52 20.22 -2.82
C LEU A 237 -14.72 20.63 -3.66
N ASN A 238 -14.51 20.93 -4.96
CA ASN A 238 -15.58 21.30 -5.88
C ASN A 238 -16.29 20.09 -6.52
N ALA A 239 -15.74 18.89 -6.38
CA ALA A 239 -16.43 17.68 -6.82
C ALA A 239 -17.60 17.35 -5.87
N ILE A 240 -18.76 16.98 -6.46
CA ILE A 240 -19.93 16.58 -5.68
C ILE A 240 -19.80 15.11 -5.31
N HIS A 241 -19.65 14.83 -4.01
CA HIS A 241 -19.65 13.46 -3.49
C HIS A 241 -21.09 13.05 -3.14
N PRO A 242 -21.48 11.80 -3.44
CA PRO A 242 -22.83 11.31 -3.10
C PRO A 242 -22.99 11.15 -1.59
N HIS A 243 -24.19 11.49 -1.09
CA HIS A 243 -24.56 11.38 0.32
C HIS A 243 -25.70 10.37 0.53
N PRO A 244 -25.65 9.48 1.57
CA PRO A 244 -24.52 9.25 2.47
C PRO A 244 -23.57 8.18 1.95
N THR A 245 -22.28 8.46 1.94
CA THR A 245 -21.24 7.48 1.53
C THR A 245 -19.99 7.59 2.40
N MET A 246 -19.12 6.57 2.32
CA MET A 246 -17.78 6.63 2.92
C MET A 246 -16.85 7.57 2.15
N SER A 247 -17.08 7.75 0.82
CA SER A 247 -16.25 8.62 -0.06
C SER A 247 -16.29 10.09 0.33
N GLU A 248 -17.34 10.56 1.02
CA GLU A 248 -17.41 11.92 1.60
C GLU A 248 -16.20 12.19 2.51
N GLY A 249 -15.64 11.13 3.14
CA GLY A 249 -14.46 11.22 3.99
C GLY A 249 -13.22 11.76 3.28
N LEU A 250 -13.05 11.52 1.97
CA LEU A 250 -11.94 12.08 1.19
C LEU A 250 -12.09 13.61 1.03
N LYS A 251 -13.28 14.07 0.69
CA LYS A 251 -13.60 15.49 0.59
C LYS A 251 -13.44 16.20 1.94
N GLU A 252 -13.98 15.64 3.01
CA GLU A 252 -13.91 16.24 4.35
C GLU A 252 -12.46 16.25 4.89
N ALA A 253 -11.66 15.20 4.65
CA ALA A 253 -10.24 15.21 4.97
C ALA A 253 -9.50 16.29 4.17
N THR A 254 -9.87 16.50 2.90
CA THR A 254 -9.31 17.58 2.06
C THR A 254 -9.69 18.95 2.62
N ALA A 255 -10.95 19.17 2.98
CA ALA A 255 -11.40 20.41 3.63
C ALA A 255 -10.66 20.67 4.95
N ALA A 256 -10.44 19.62 5.76
CA ALA A 256 -9.67 19.72 7.00
C ALA A 256 -8.21 20.17 6.78
N ALA A 257 -7.56 19.76 5.68
CA ALA A 257 -6.21 20.20 5.34
C ALA A 257 -6.11 21.72 5.10
N TYR A 258 -7.22 22.36 4.79
CA TYR A 258 -7.31 23.80 4.51
C TYR A 258 -8.09 24.59 5.57
N GLY A 259 -8.56 23.93 6.62
CA GLY A 259 -9.35 24.57 7.70
C GLY A 259 -10.79 24.89 7.29
N GLU A 260 -11.32 24.17 6.30
CA GLU A 260 -12.65 24.39 5.70
C GLU A 260 -13.64 23.25 5.99
N ALA A 261 -13.27 22.30 6.85
CA ALA A 261 -14.12 21.17 7.22
C ALA A 261 -15.42 21.65 7.90
N ILE A 262 -16.54 21.02 7.52
CA ILE A 262 -17.87 21.39 8.02
C ILE A 262 -18.42 20.30 8.96
N ASP A 263 -18.12 19.04 8.67
CA ASP A 263 -18.73 17.88 9.34
C ASP A 263 -17.80 17.20 10.37
N ILE A 264 -16.82 17.92 10.92
CA ILE A 264 -15.92 17.41 11.97
C ILE A 264 -16.30 17.98 13.33
#